data_5104043d68a3b382930a1bf533d57279
#
_entry.id   5104043d68a3b382930a1bf533d57279
#
_cell.length_a   1.000
_cell.length_b   1.000
_cell.length_c   1.000
_cell.angle_alpha   90.00
_cell.angle_beta   90.00
_cell.angle_gamma   90.00
#
_symmetry.space_group_name_H-M   'P 1'
#
loop_
_entity.id
_entity.type
_entity.pdbx_description
1 polymer ?
#
loop_
_entity_poly.entity_id
_entity_poly.type
_entity_poly.pdbx_seq_one_letter_code
_entity_poly.pdbx_strand_id
1 'polypeptide(L)'
;MTRQSIGRREFILAAAAMAALPAGVAKSQTEPPIHVVKGRGCECCEAWVDYLREQGFTVTDEVSMGTLLIRFKMDQGVPVKAFSCHTGTVDGYVLEGHVPAADIRRLLAERPDAVGLAVPDMPYGSPGMGSEDSRDAFDVLLIRRDGELEVYTSYPAA
;
A
#
# COMPACT_ATOMS: atom_id res chain seq x y z
N MET A 1 -61.32 43.13 -15.84
CA MET A 1 -60.50 42.53 -14.76
C MET A 1 -60.92 41.06 -14.56
N THR A 2 -60.29 40.15 -15.26
CA THR A 2 -60.63 38.69 -15.24
C THR A 2 -59.58 37.99 -14.40
N ARG A 3 -59.95 37.49 -13.23
CA ARG A 3 -59.13 36.65 -12.38
C ARG A 3 -59.14 35.23 -12.96
N GLN A 4 -58.03 34.75 -13.48
CA GLN A 4 -57.83 33.34 -13.78
C GLN A 4 -57.48 32.61 -12.49
N SER A 5 -58.32 31.69 -12.09
CA SER A 5 -58.05 30.72 -10.98
C SER A 5 -57.19 29.59 -11.50
N ILE A 6 -55.98 29.51 -11.02
CA ILE A 6 -55.09 28.38 -11.30
C ILE A 6 -55.59 27.17 -10.52
N GLY A 7 -56.02 26.13 -11.25
CA GLY A 7 -56.62 24.93 -10.67
C GLY A 7 -55.57 24.05 -9.97
N ARG A 8 -55.92 23.53 -8.81
CA ARG A 8 -55.13 22.63 -7.94
C ARG A 8 -54.69 21.32 -8.59
N ARG A 9 -54.95 21.12 -9.88
CA ARG A 9 -54.63 19.86 -10.62
C ARG A 9 -53.29 19.91 -11.35
N GLU A 10 -52.67 21.04 -11.50
CA GLU A 10 -51.39 21.16 -12.23
C GLU A 10 -50.15 21.02 -11.33
N PHE A 11 -50.33 20.94 -10.01
CA PHE A 11 -49.23 20.75 -9.05
C PHE A 11 -48.80 19.32 -8.79
N ILE A 12 -49.46 18.31 -9.39
CA ILE A 12 -49.23 16.87 -9.07
C ILE A 12 -48.31 16.16 -10.11
N LEU A 13 -47.99 16.81 -11.23
CA LEU A 13 -47.17 16.18 -12.30
C LEU A 13 -45.67 16.59 -12.32
N ALA A 14 -45.21 17.42 -11.39
CA ALA A 14 -43.81 17.88 -11.36
C ALA A 14 -42.91 17.15 -10.35
N ALA A 15 -43.38 16.12 -9.65
CA ALA A 15 -42.65 15.48 -8.55
C ALA A 15 -42.15 14.04 -8.85
N ALA A 16 -42.14 13.59 -10.09
CA ALA A 16 -41.76 12.18 -10.43
C ALA A 16 -40.50 12.03 -11.31
N ALA A 17 -39.65 13.06 -11.43
CA ALA A 17 -38.36 12.96 -12.14
C ALA A 17 -37.18 13.05 -11.17
N MET A 18 -37.25 12.36 -10.01
CA MET A 18 -36.10 12.25 -9.14
C MET A 18 -35.24 11.06 -9.61
N ALA A 19 -34.25 11.44 -10.40
CA ALA A 19 -33.09 10.74 -10.88
C ALA A 19 -32.81 9.40 -10.17
N ALA A 20 -32.96 8.31 -10.89
CA ALA A 20 -32.22 7.09 -10.63
C ALA A 20 -30.75 7.36 -10.97
N LEU A 21 -29.98 7.84 -9.98
CA LEU A 21 -28.51 7.80 -10.05
C LEU A 21 -28.13 6.33 -10.16
N PRO A 22 -27.42 5.91 -11.20
CA PRO A 22 -26.91 4.55 -11.23
C PRO A 22 -26.02 4.40 -9.99
N ALA A 23 -26.38 3.49 -9.09
CA ALA A 23 -25.51 3.03 -8.04
C ALA A 23 -24.27 2.49 -8.75
N GLY A 24 -23.21 3.30 -8.79
CA GLY A 24 -21.92 2.87 -9.32
C GLY A 24 -21.53 1.61 -8.55
N VAL A 25 -21.51 0.47 -9.23
CA VAL A 25 -20.97 -0.77 -8.70
C VAL A 25 -19.50 -0.44 -8.41
N ALA A 26 -19.18 -0.20 -7.13
CA ALA A 26 -17.81 -0.11 -6.68
C ALA A 26 -17.15 -1.45 -7.04
N LYS A 27 -16.40 -1.45 -8.15
CA LYS A 27 -15.61 -2.60 -8.56
C LYS A 27 -14.60 -2.81 -7.43
N SER A 28 -14.82 -3.83 -6.61
CA SER A 28 -13.81 -4.31 -5.66
C SER A 28 -12.57 -4.64 -6.51
N GLN A 29 -11.63 -3.72 -6.59
CA GLN A 29 -10.35 -3.98 -7.22
C GLN A 29 -9.60 -4.90 -6.25
N THR A 30 -9.50 -6.17 -6.61
CA THR A 30 -8.63 -7.11 -5.92
C THR A 30 -7.21 -6.52 -6.04
N GLU A 31 -6.60 -6.23 -4.90
CA GLU A 31 -5.21 -5.72 -4.87
C GLU A 31 -4.28 -6.72 -5.57
N PRO A 32 -3.27 -6.26 -6.32
CA PRO A 32 -2.33 -7.16 -6.98
C PRO A 32 -1.58 -8.00 -5.94
N PRO A 33 -1.27 -9.27 -6.25
CA PRO A 33 -0.57 -10.15 -5.33
C PRO A 33 0.85 -9.64 -5.05
N ILE A 34 1.30 -9.82 -3.81
CA ILE A 34 2.65 -9.53 -3.37
C ILE A 34 3.44 -10.84 -3.35
N HIS A 35 4.64 -10.85 -3.94
CA HIS A 35 5.58 -11.94 -3.82
C HIS A 35 6.78 -11.52 -2.98
N VAL A 36 7.13 -12.30 -1.94
CA VAL A 36 8.16 -11.95 -0.95
C VAL A 36 9.31 -12.95 -0.99
N VAL A 37 10.54 -12.45 -1.14
CA VAL A 37 11.77 -13.23 -1.02
C VAL A 37 12.45 -12.86 0.29
N LYS A 38 12.63 -13.83 1.19
CA LYS A 38 13.15 -13.64 2.56
C LYS A 38 14.24 -14.61 2.93
N GLY A 39 15.01 -14.27 3.96
CA GLY A 39 16.02 -15.18 4.54
C GLY A 39 15.39 -16.33 5.31
N ARG A 40 16.12 -17.44 5.47
CA ARG A 40 15.70 -18.58 6.30
C ARG A 40 15.65 -18.17 7.78
N GLY A 41 14.56 -18.51 8.48
CA GLY A 41 14.41 -18.26 9.92
C GLY A 41 14.25 -16.78 10.29
N CYS A 42 13.80 -15.97 9.36
CA CYS A 42 13.52 -14.55 9.60
C CYS A 42 12.11 -14.39 10.20
N GLU A 43 12.01 -14.44 11.52
CA GLU A 43 10.71 -14.34 12.23
C GLU A 43 9.97 -13.03 11.95
N CYS A 44 10.67 -11.91 11.91
CA CYS A 44 10.06 -10.62 11.59
C CYS A 44 9.56 -10.55 10.14
N CYS A 45 10.22 -11.26 9.20
CA CYS A 45 9.73 -11.36 7.83
C CYS A 45 8.42 -12.14 7.74
N GLU A 46 8.29 -13.24 8.52
CA GLU A 46 7.03 -14.00 8.63
C GLU A 46 5.93 -13.12 9.22
N ALA A 47 6.23 -12.41 10.31
CA ALA A 47 5.29 -11.51 10.95
C ALA A 47 4.82 -10.39 10.00
N TRP A 48 5.68 -9.86 9.13
CA TRP A 48 5.29 -8.88 8.12
C TRP A 48 4.40 -9.48 7.03
N VAL A 49 4.71 -10.70 6.57
CA VAL A 49 3.88 -11.43 5.61
C VAL A 49 2.48 -11.68 6.19
N ASP A 50 2.40 -12.11 7.45
CA ASP A 50 1.12 -12.35 8.12
C ASP A 50 0.34 -11.04 8.32
N TYR A 51 1.01 -9.97 8.74
CA TYR A 51 0.42 -8.63 8.79
C TYR A 51 -0.21 -8.22 7.45
N LEU A 52 0.49 -8.41 6.32
CA LEU A 52 -0.07 -8.06 5.02
C LEU A 52 -1.30 -8.91 4.66
N ARG A 53 -1.27 -10.21 5.01
CA ARG A 53 -2.44 -11.10 4.84
C ARG A 53 -3.64 -10.63 5.67
N GLU A 54 -3.41 -10.24 6.93
CA GLU A 54 -4.42 -9.64 7.82
C GLU A 54 -4.98 -8.33 7.27
N GLN A 55 -4.13 -7.55 6.59
CA GLN A 55 -4.55 -6.34 5.87
C GLN A 55 -5.29 -6.63 4.55
N GLY A 56 -5.47 -7.89 4.16
CA GLY A 56 -6.25 -8.30 2.99
C GLY A 56 -5.45 -8.47 1.69
N PHE A 57 -4.12 -8.36 1.73
CA PHE A 57 -3.29 -8.66 0.57
C PHE A 57 -3.18 -10.17 0.32
N THR A 58 -3.14 -10.57 -0.95
CA THR A 58 -2.72 -11.91 -1.34
C THR A 58 -1.19 -11.96 -1.36
N VAL A 59 -0.58 -12.76 -0.46
CA VAL A 59 0.88 -12.81 -0.33
C VAL A 59 1.38 -14.24 -0.52
N THR A 60 2.35 -14.39 -1.43
CA THR A 60 3.18 -15.60 -1.59
C THR A 60 4.59 -15.29 -1.13
N ASP A 61 5.29 -16.26 -0.57
CA ASP A 61 6.66 -16.07 -0.09
C ASP A 61 7.55 -17.26 -0.40
N GLU A 62 8.85 -16.97 -0.57
CA GLU A 62 9.88 -17.97 -0.77
C GLU A 62 11.14 -17.65 0.05
N VAL A 63 11.89 -18.71 0.38
CA VAL A 63 13.14 -18.59 1.11
C VAL A 63 14.31 -18.56 0.14
N SER A 64 15.11 -17.50 0.19
CA SER A 64 16.39 -17.38 -0.49
C SER A 64 17.52 -17.21 0.53
N MET A 65 18.74 -17.63 0.19
CA MET A 65 19.82 -17.68 1.16
C MET A 65 21.03 -16.84 0.74
N GLY A 66 21.59 -16.14 1.73
CA GLY A 66 22.89 -15.47 1.63
C GLY A 66 23.00 -14.56 0.42
N THR A 67 23.99 -14.82 -0.42
CA THR A 67 24.28 -14.00 -1.62
C THR A 67 23.18 -13.98 -2.67
N LEU A 68 22.32 -15.01 -2.71
CA LEU A 68 21.20 -15.04 -3.67
C LEU A 68 20.13 -13.99 -3.33
N LEU A 69 19.83 -13.81 -2.03
CA LEU A 69 18.92 -12.78 -1.60
C LEU A 69 19.49 -11.38 -1.88
N ILE A 70 20.78 -11.17 -1.60
CA ILE A 70 21.46 -9.89 -1.90
C ILE A 70 21.40 -9.61 -3.41
N ARG A 71 21.70 -10.60 -4.23
CA ARG A 71 21.63 -10.48 -5.68
C ARG A 71 20.22 -10.15 -6.14
N PHE A 72 19.20 -10.84 -5.61
CA PHE A 72 17.80 -10.56 -5.92
C PHE A 72 17.46 -9.08 -5.65
N LYS A 73 17.81 -8.55 -4.46
CA LYS A 73 17.61 -7.13 -4.12
C LYS A 73 18.23 -6.19 -5.16
N MET A 74 19.49 -6.45 -5.53
CA MET A 74 20.20 -5.64 -6.53
C MET A 74 19.56 -5.72 -7.92
N ASP A 75 19.17 -6.93 -8.34
CA ASP A 75 18.51 -7.18 -9.63
C ASP A 75 17.13 -6.48 -9.70
N GLN A 76 16.46 -6.31 -8.53
CA GLN A 76 15.23 -5.53 -8.40
C GLN A 76 15.47 -4.00 -8.33
N GLY A 77 16.72 -3.54 -8.33
CA GLY A 77 17.06 -2.12 -8.30
C GLY A 77 17.07 -1.50 -6.90
N VAL A 78 17.10 -2.31 -5.83
CA VAL A 78 17.24 -1.80 -4.46
C VAL A 78 18.68 -1.35 -4.24
N PRO A 79 18.94 -0.07 -3.87
CA PRO A 79 20.30 0.36 -3.54
C PRO A 79 20.72 -0.19 -2.17
N VAL A 80 22.01 -0.47 -2.00
CA VAL A 80 22.55 -1.09 -0.76
C VAL A 80 22.16 -0.28 0.50
N LYS A 81 22.09 1.03 0.42
CA LYS A 81 21.69 1.94 1.52
C LYS A 81 20.23 1.77 1.96
N ALA A 82 19.41 1.05 1.16
CA ALA A 82 18.00 0.77 1.48
C ALA A 82 17.76 -0.69 1.93
N PHE A 83 18.79 -1.53 1.96
CA PHE A 83 18.62 -2.95 2.27
C PHE A 83 18.02 -3.17 3.66
N SER A 84 17.11 -4.14 3.72
CA SER A 84 16.48 -4.65 4.93
C SER A 84 16.48 -6.20 4.91
N CYS A 85 15.66 -6.86 5.70
CA CYS A 85 15.69 -8.32 5.88
C CYS A 85 15.02 -9.12 4.75
N HIS A 86 14.07 -8.54 4.01
CA HIS A 86 13.35 -9.19 2.92
C HIS A 86 13.01 -8.18 1.81
N THR A 87 12.58 -8.71 0.66
CA THR A 87 12.15 -7.91 -0.48
C THR A 87 10.86 -8.47 -1.03
N GLY A 88 9.82 -7.66 -1.09
CA GLY A 88 8.57 -7.95 -1.79
C GLY A 88 8.55 -7.33 -3.18
N THR A 89 7.74 -7.88 -4.07
CA THR A 89 7.40 -7.28 -5.37
C THR A 89 5.89 -7.25 -5.55
N VAL A 90 5.37 -6.15 -6.08
CA VAL A 90 3.93 -5.95 -6.32
C VAL A 90 3.73 -5.06 -7.54
N ASP A 91 3.06 -5.56 -8.56
CA ASP A 91 2.66 -4.79 -9.76
C ASP A 91 3.77 -3.90 -10.35
N GLY A 92 5.00 -4.44 -10.41
CA GLY A 92 6.20 -3.78 -10.94
C GLY A 92 6.95 -2.89 -9.95
N TYR A 93 6.50 -2.77 -8.70
CA TYR A 93 7.19 -2.10 -7.61
C TYR A 93 7.88 -3.07 -6.66
N VAL A 94 8.91 -2.58 -6.00
CA VAL A 94 9.64 -3.25 -4.93
C VAL A 94 9.18 -2.74 -3.56
N LEU A 95 9.11 -3.65 -2.60
CA LEU A 95 8.85 -3.38 -1.19
C LEU A 95 10.02 -3.94 -0.38
N GLU A 96 10.90 -3.08 0.08
CA GLU A 96 12.08 -3.48 0.85
C GLU A 96 11.84 -3.31 2.35
N GLY A 97 11.89 -4.41 3.10
CA GLY A 97 11.65 -4.40 4.55
C GLY A 97 10.19 -4.17 4.94
N HIS A 98 9.97 -3.66 6.12
CA HIS A 98 8.69 -3.63 6.84
C HIS A 98 7.76 -2.48 6.43
N VAL A 99 7.49 -2.35 5.11
CA VAL A 99 6.65 -1.29 4.54
C VAL A 99 5.20 -1.44 5.01
N PRO A 100 4.57 -0.38 5.58
CA PRO A 100 3.18 -0.42 6.01
C PRO A 100 2.19 -0.61 4.85
N ALA A 101 1.12 -1.36 5.09
CA ALA A 101 0.06 -1.65 4.11
C ALA A 101 -0.58 -0.39 3.53
N ALA A 102 -0.72 0.67 4.33
CA ALA A 102 -1.26 1.96 3.89
C ALA A 102 -0.38 2.61 2.81
N ASP A 103 0.95 2.55 3.00
CA ASP A 103 1.91 3.09 2.03
C ASP A 103 1.97 2.26 0.75
N ILE A 104 1.83 0.92 0.86
CA ILE A 104 1.71 0.05 -0.31
C ILE A 104 0.48 0.42 -1.14
N ARG A 105 -0.68 0.63 -0.50
CA ARG A 105 -1.90 1.05 -1.19
C ARG A 105 -1.75 2.41 -1.85
N ARG A 106 -1.13 3.34 -1.14
CA ARG A 106 -0.84 4.68 -1.65
C ARG A 106 0.08 4.61 -2.88
N LEU A 107 1.16 3.81 -2.82
CA LEU A 107 2.06 3.57 -3.95
C LEU A 107 1.33 3.03 -5.18
N LEU A 108 0.46 2.02 -4.98
CA LEU A 108 -0.33 1.42 -6.05
C LEU A 108 -1.37 2.38 -6.64
N ALA A 109 -1.89 3.30 -5.84
CA ALA A 109 -2.85 4.32 -6.31
C ALA A 109 -2.17 5.47 -7.04
N GLU A 110 -1.05 5.99 -6.52
CA GLU A 110 -0.33 7.13 -7.07
C GLU A 110 0.52 6.78 -8.29
N ARG A 111 1.00 5.54 -8.38
CA ARG A 111 1.82 5.02 -9.50
C ARG A 111 3.02 5.92 -9.86
N PRO A 112 3.84 6.36 -8.88
CA PRO A 112 4.99 7.21 -9.16
C PRO A 112 6.01 6.48 -10.06
N ASP A 113 6.80 7.24 -10.84
CA ASP A 113 7.94 6.68 -11.58
C ASP A 113 9.12 6.42 -10.63
N ALA A 114 9.08 5.27 -9.98
CA ALA A 114 10.01 4.83 -8.94
C ALA A 114 10.30 3.34 -9.05
N VAL A 115 11.31 2.86 -8.33
CA VAL A 115 11.58 1.44 -8.12
C VAL A 115 10.60 0.85 -7.13
N GLY A 116 10.31 1.56 -6.03
CA GLY A 116 9.41 1.11 -4.99
C GLY A 116 9.62 1.84 -3.67
N LEU A 117 9.29 1.17 -2.55
CA LEU A 117 9.41 1.69 -1.19
C LEU A 117 10.41 0.89 -0.37
N ALA A 118 11.01 1.53 0.62
CA ALA A 118 11.90 0.89 1.59
C ALA A 118 11.65 1.37 3.02
N VAL A 119 11.78 0.45 3.97
CA VAL A 119 11.97 0.71 5.41
C VAL A 119 13.30 0.06 5.80
N PRO A 120 14.43 0.79 5.76
CA PRO A 120 15.73 0.27 6.17
C PRO A 120 15.78 0.00 7.68
N ASP A 121 16.81 -0.73 8.13
CA ASP A 121 17.20 -0.89 9.54
C ASP A 121 16.16 -1.55 10.48
N MET A 122 15.06 -2.05 10.00
CA MET A 122 14.05 -2.79 10.79
C MET A 122 13.65 -2.08 12.10
N PRO A 123 13.13 -0.85 12.05
CA PRO A 123 12.79 -0.06 13.24
C PRO A 123 11.71 -0.77 14.08
N TYR A 124 11.89 -0.74 15.41
CA TYR A 124 10.91 -1.34 16.33
C TYR A 124 9.54 -0.66 16.18
N GLY A 125 8.47 -1.47 16.21
CA GLY A 125 7.10 -1.00 16.01
C GLY A 125 6.71 -0.74 14.55
N SER A 126 7.62 -0.93 13.57
CA SER A 126 7.21 -1.09 12.18
C SER A 126 6.44 -2.42 12.00
N PRO A 127 5.59 -2.58 10.98
CA PRO A 127 4.76 -3.78 10.82
C PRO A 127 5.57 -5.09 10.90
N GLY A 128 5.24 -5.97 11.84
CA GLY A 128 5.98 -7.22 12.09
C GLY A 128 7.22 -7.07 12.98
N MET A 129 7.53 -5.87 13.48
CA MET A 129 8.70 -5.58 14.32
C MET A 129 8.35 -5.18 15.75
N GLY A 130 7.30 -5.77 16.33
CA GLY A 130 6.87 -5.49 17.69
C GLY A 130 5.63 -4.60 17.78
N SER A 131 5.37 -4.02 18.97
CA SER A 131 4.17 -3.22 19.22
C SER A 131 4.30 -1.80 18.69
N GLU A 132 3.27 -1.33 17.99
CA GLU A 132 3.15 0.06 17.53
C GLU A 132 3.08 1.06 18.69
N ASP A 133 2.61 0.63 19.89
CA ASP A 133 2.51 1.50 21.10
C ASP A 133 3.89 1.92 21.65
N SER A 134 4.95 1.29 21.19
CA SER A 134 6.34 1.58 21.59
C SER A 134 7.23 1.81 20.37
N ARG A 135 6.64 2.34 19.30
CA ARG A 135 7.31 2.51 18.01
C ARG A 135 8.46 3.51 18.08
N ASP A 136 9.60 3.12 17.53
CA ASP A 136 10.66 4.04 17.16
C ASP A 136 10.21 4.90 15.98
N ALA A 137 10.69 6.13 15.91
CA ALA A 137 10.44 6.95 14.72
C ALA A 137 11.13 6.33 13.50
N PHE A 138 10.42 6.24 12.36
CA PHE A 138 11.00 5.77 11.11
C PHE A 138 10.36 6.43 9.89
N ASP A 139 11.09 6.41 8.78
CA ASP A 139 10.60 6.86 7.48
C ASP A 139 10.39 5.67 6.54
N VAL A 140 9.32 5.74 5.77
CA VAL A 140 9.16 4.99 4.53
C VAL A 140 9.79 5.82 3.43
N LEU A 141 10.75 5.24 2.70
CA LEU A 141 11.50 5.91 1.67
C LEU A 141 11.05 5.45 0.28
N LEU A 142 10.86 6.38 -0.64
CA LEU A 142 10.69 6.12 -2.06
C LEU A 142 12.07 5.86 -2.68
N ILE A 143 12.24 4.72 -3.33
CA ILE A 143 13.45 4.38 -4.10
C ILE A 143 13.24 4.92 -5.51
N ARG A 144 13.95 5.97 -5.86
CA ARG A 144 13.90 6.58 -7.20
C ARG A 144 14.64 5.72 -8.23
N ARG A 145 14.35 5.92 -9.51
CA ARG A 145 15.00 5.19 -10.61
C ARG A 145 16.51 5.43 -10.70
N ASP A 146 16.99 6.58 -10.22
CA ASP A 146 18.42 6.92 -10.13
C ASP A 146 19.11 6.32 -8.89
N GLY A 147 18.37 5.60 -8.03
CA GLY A 147 18.85 5.00 -6.79
C GLY A 147 18.86 5.97 -5.60
N GLU A 148 18.44 7.22 -5.76
CA GLU A 148 18.27 8.14 -4.64
C GLU A 148 17.03 7.75 -3.80
N LEU A 149 17.10 8.07 -2.50
CA LEU A 149 16.03 7.83 -1.53
C LEU A 149 15.39 9.15 -1.14
N GLU A 150 14.07 9.18 -1.18
CA GLU A 150 13.25 10.33 -0.82
C GLU A 150 12.24 9.91 0.26
N VAL A 151 12.00 10.76 1.27
CA VAL A 151 10.99 10.47 2.30
C VAL A 151 9.61 10.45 1.67
N TYR A 152 8.95 9.29 1.75
CA TYR A 152 7.60 9.07 1.25
C TYR A 152 6.56 9.29 2.36
N THR A 153 6.78 8.70 3.55
CA THR A 153 5.94 8.87 4.75
C THR A 153 6.82 8.83 5.98
N SER A 154 6.53 9.68 6.97
CA SER A 154 7.21 9.66 8.28
C SER A 154 6.28 9.15 9.36
N TYR A 155 6.74 8.22 10.17
CA TYR A 155 6.08 7.67 11.33
C TYR A 155 6.81 8.16 12.59
N PRO A 156 6.19 9.00 13.42
CA PRO A 156 6.82 9.46 14.66
C PRO A 156 6.93 8.31 15.68
N ALA A 157 7.81 8.47 16.67
CA ALA A 157 7.82 7.59 17.84
C ALA A 157 6.45 7.63 18.55
N ALA A 158 6.03 6.47 19.09
CA ALA A 158 4.80 6.35 19.88
C ALA A 158 5.09 6.54 21.37
#